data_ae462c05e43ed46622bbbbb9d64ea664
#
_entry.id   ae462c05e43ed46622bbbbb9d64ea664
#
_cell.length_a   1.000
_cell.length_b   1.000
_cell.length_c   1.000
_cell.angle_alpha   90.00
_cell.angle_beta   90.00
_cell.angle_gamma   90.00
#
_symmetry.space_group_name_H-M   'P 1'
#
loop_
_entity.id
_entity.type
_entity.pdbx_description
1 polymer ?
#
loop_
_entity_poly.entity_id
_entity_poly.type
_entity_poly.pdbx_seq_one_letter_code
_entity_poly.pdbx_strand_id
1 'polypeptide(L)'
;HIKLYKRENSKYWQMKVKMPKLKAIRSSTGSKILKDAEKIALKYYSSISSKTNIKLKRSKNIFKKIHLVETADLTKREIEHILDESKKYITFNKRKIKKINVLEGRTIFNLFFEDSTRTRTSFEVAAKRLGADLINVVVKDSSINKGETLLDTMTTINSMNPDVLIVRHPEEGISKKISETVDASVINAGDGSHEHPTQALLDALTIKNKFENFSKLKIAICGDILHSRVARSNIIILS
;
A
#
# COMPACT_ATOMS: atom_id res chain seq x y z
N HIS A 1 8.71 16.11 -16.11
CA HIS A 1 8.80 17.59 -16.00
C HIS A 1 8.12 18.27 -17.16
N ILE A 2 7.34 19.30 -16.87
CA ILE A 2 6.76 20.22 -17.85
C ILE A 2 7.46 21.56 -17.68
N LYS A 3 7.90 22.15 -18.79
CA LYS A 3 8.44 23.52 -18.84
C LYS A 3 7.64 24.31 -19.87
N LEU A 4 7.06 25.43 -19.45
CA LEU A 4 6.46 26.43 -20.34
C LEU A 4 7.48 27.54 -20.61
N TYR A 5 7.50 28.05 -21.85
CA TYR A 5 8.37 29.15 -22.26
C TYR A 5 7.78 29.85 -23.44
N LYS A 6 8.09 31.14 -23.60
CA LYS A 6 7.81 31.89 -24.81
C LYS A 6 9.05 31.90 -25.71
N ARG A 7 8.84 31.81 -27.04
CA ARG A 7 9.87 32.11 -28.04
C ARG A 7 9.68 33.55 -28.51
N GLU A 8 10.75 34.25 -28.85
CA GLU A 8 10.73 35.65 -29.29
C GLU A 8 9.74 35.90 -30.42
N ASN A 9 9.60 34.96 -31.35
CA ASN A 9 8.72 35.10 -32.53
C ASN A 9 7.41 34.30 -32.40
N SER A 10 6.96 33.93 -31.18
CA SER A 10 5.72 33.16 -31.00
C SER A 10 4.69 33.94 -30.19
N LYS A 11 3.49 34.07 -30.75
CA LYS A 11 2.32 34.60 -30.03
C LYS A 11 1.83 33.65 -28.93
N TYR A 12 2.17 32.36 -29.01
CA TYR A 12 1.66 31.31 -28.13
C TYR A 12 2.73 30.76 -27.21
N TRP A 13 2.33 30.34 -26.02
CA TRP A 13 3.18 29.61 -25.10
C TRP A 13 3.59 28.27 -25.71
N GLN A 14 4.84 27.91 -25.52
CA GLN A 14 5.41 26.62 -25.92
C GLN A 14 5.54 25.73 -24.67
N MET A 15 5.38 24.43 -24.86
CA MET A 15 5.63 23.45 -23.81
C MET A 15 6.75 22.49 -24.21
N LYS A 16 7.58 22.13 -23.23
CA LYS A 16 8.55 21.04 -23.31
C LYS A 16 8.19 20.02 -22.24
N VAL A 17 7.77 18.83 -22.66
CA VAL A 17 7.45 17.71 -21.76
C VAL A 17 8.60 16.74 -21.79
N LYS A 18 9.20 16.47 -20.63
CA LYS A 18 10.26 15.47 -20.45
C LYS A 18 9.76 14.39 -19.49
N MET A 19 9.71 13.16 -19.98
CA MET A 19 9.37 11.97 -19.19
C MET A 19 10.60 11.08 -19.04
N PRO A 20 10.69 10.25 -17.96
CA PRO A 20 11.75 9.27 -17.82
C PRO A 20 11.78 8.34 -19.04
N LYS A 21 12.98 8.06 -19.54
CA LYS A 21 13.22 7.14 -20.68
C LYS A 21 12.63 7.55 -22.04
N LEU A 22 12.08 8.76 -22.18
CA LEU A 22 11.56 9.27 -23.45
C LEU A 22 12.30 10.52 -23.90
N LYS A 23 12.39 10.71 -25.23
CA LYS A 23 12.88 11.99 -25.79
C LYS A 23 11.93 13.11 -25.40
N ALA A 24 12.47 14.29 -25.11
CA ALA A 24 11.66 15.44 -24.74
C ALA A 24 10.76 15.87 -25.92
N ILE A 25 9.48 15.97 -25.67
CA ILE A 25 8.49 16.43 -26.65
C ILE A 25 8.35 17.95 -26.51
N ARG A 26 8.37 18.66 -27.62
CA ARG A 26 8.16 20.11 -27.70
C ARG A 26 6.95 20.38 -28.58
N SER A 27 6.01 21.17 -28.09
CA SER A 27 4.79 21.53 -28.83
C SER A 27 4.30 22.92 -28.43
N SER A 28 3.47 23.53 -29.28
CA SER A 28 2.75 24.76 -28.93
C SER A 28 1.53 24.39 -28.07
N THR A 29 1.20 25.22 -27.08
CA THR A 29 -0.04 25.10 -26.32
C THR A 29 -1.24 25.69 -27.07
N GLY A 30 -1.02 26.49 -28.09
CA GLY A 30 -2.10 27.23 -28.78
C GLY A 30 -2.69 28.37 -27.96
N SER A 31 -2.21 28.62 -26.74
CA SER A 31 -2.71 29.69 -25.87
C SER A 31 -1.74 30.84 -25.72
N LYS A 32 -2.28 32.07 -25.69
CA LYS A 32 -1.55 33.30 -25.38
C LYS A 32 -1.51 33.57 -23.87
N ILE A 33 -2.42 33.00 -23.13
CA ILE A 33 -2.61 33.17 -21.67
C ILE A 33 -1.86 32.07 -20.94
N LEU A 34 -1.00 32.42 -19.97
CA LEU A 34 -0.18 31.46 -19.23
C LEU A 34 -1.02 30.42 -18.50
N LYS A 35 -2.07 30.83 -17.80
CA LYS A 35 -2.95 29.96 -17.02
C LYS A 35 -3.64 28.87 -17.87
N ASP A 36 -4.02 29.22 -19.10
CA ASP A 36 -4.61 28.26 -20.04
C ASP A 36 -3.54 27.34 -20.64
N ALA A 37 -2.35 27.90 -20.93
CA ALA A 37 -1.21 27.12 -21.38
C ALA A 37 -0.79 26.05 -20.34
N GLU A 38 -0.87 26.36 -19.06
CA GLU A 38 -0.61 25.41 -17.95
C GLU A 38 -1.64 24.27 -17.95
N LYS A 39 -2.93 24.57 -18.06
CA LYS A 39 -3.99 23.55 -18.14
C LYS A 39 -3.81 22.62 -19.35
N ILE A 40 -3.50 23.21 -20.51
CA ILE A 40 -3.26 22.44 -21.75
C ILE A 40 -2.02 21.55 -21.61
N ALA A 41 -0.94 22.06 -21.04
CA ALA A 41 0.29 21.31 -20.83
C ALA A 41 0.11 20.15 -19.83
N LEU A 42 -0.66 20.37 -18.76
CA LEU A 42 -1.01 19.33 -17.79
C LEU A 42 -1.89 18.25 -18.42
N LYS A 43 -2.92 18.64 -19.19
CA LYS A 43 -3.78 17.69 -19.90
C LYS A 43 -3.00 16.86 -20.93
N TYR A 44 -2.07 17.48 -21.64
CA TYR A 44 -1.18 16.79 -22.58
C TYR A 44 -0.23 15.84 -21.88
N TYR A 45 0.36 16.25 -20.75
CA TYR A 45 1.22 15.39 -19.92
C TYR A 45 0.46 14.16 -19.40
N SER A 46 -0.75 14.34 -18.87
CA SER A 46 -1.58 13.24 -18.39
C SER A 46 -1.95 12.26 -19.51
N SER A 47 -2.27 12.75 -20.70
CA SER A 47 -2.61 11.92 -21.87
C SER A 47 -1.42 11.08 -22.36
N ILE A 48 -0.20 11.62 -22.30
CA ILE A 48 1.01 10.87 -22.64
C ILE A 48 1.36 9.90 -21.52
N SER A 49 1.22 10.30 -20.26
CA SER A 49 1.47 9.46 -19.10
C SER A 49 0.58 8.23 -19.09
N SER A 50 -0.71 8.39 -19.37
CA SER A 50 -1.65 7.27 -19.49
C SER A 50 -1.31 6.35 -20.67
N LYS A 51 -0.94 6.89 -21.83
CA LYS A 51 -0.52 6.11 -23.00
C LYS A 51 0.81 5.37 -22.78
N THR A 52 1.72 5.95 -21.99
CA THR A 52 3.01 5.34 -21.68
C THR A 52 2.86 4.22 -20.63
N ASN A 53 1.93 4.39 -19.68
CA ASN A 53 1.57 3.33 -18.73
C ASN A 53 0.95 2.11 -19.43
N ILE A 54 0.28 2.30 -20.57
CA ILE A 54 -0.26 1.19 -21.38
C ILE A 54 0.88 0.40 -22.07
N LYS A 55 2.04 1.03 -22.35
CA LYS A 55 3.23 0.38 -22.95
C LYS A 55 4.27 -0.08 -21.91
N LEU A 56 4.19 0.31 -20.66
CA LEU A 56 4.90 -0.38 -19.59
C LEU A 56 4.33 -1.80 -19.58
N LYS A 57 5.14 -2.76 -20.07
CA LYS A 57 4.84 -4.20 -20.02
C LYS A 57 4.00 -4.44 -18.76
N ARG A 58 2.79 -4.98 -18.91
CA ARG A 58 2.07 -5.62 -17.82
C ARG A 58 3.12 -6.46 -17.10
N SER A 59 3.63 -5.99 -15.97
CA SER A 59 4.42 -6.84 -15.10
C SER A 59 3.54 -8.06 -14.93
N LYS A 60 4.05 -9.23 -15.29
CA LYS A 60 3.33 -10.48 -15.03
C LYS A 60 2.89 -10.33 -13.58
N ASN A 61 1.58 -10.38 -13.33
CA ASN A 61 1.02 -10.15 -12.01
C ASN A 61 1.70 -11.18 -11.09
N ILE A 62 2.78 -10.76 -10.42
CA ILE A 62 3.59 -11.64 -9.59
C ILE A 62 2.76 -11.99 -8.36
N PHE A 63 2.01 -11.01 -7.86
CA PHE A 63 1.14 -11.17 -6.73
C PHE A 63 -0.27 -11.49 -7.23
N LYS A 64 -0.72 -12.73 -7.02
CA LYS A 64 -2.03 -13.21 -7.45
C LYS A 64 -3.04 -13.23 -6.30
N LYS A 65 -2.58 -13.06 -5.07
CA LYS A 65 -3.42 -13.15 -3.88
C LYS A 65 -4.19 -11.87 -3.67
N ILE A 66 -5.43 -12.03 -3.26
CA ILE A 66 -6.33 -10.93 -2.93
C ILE A 66 -6.12 -10.50 -1.47
N HIS A 67 -5.77 -11.45 -0.59
CA HIS A 67 -5.63 -11.23 0.85
C HIS A 67 -4.18 -11.48 1.32
N LEU A 68 -3.81 -10.84 2.41
CA LEU A 68 -2.56 -11.07 3.14
C LEU A 68 -2.92 -11.48 4.59
N VAL A 69 -3.32 -12.72 4.79
CA VAL A 69 -3.81 -13.22 6.08
C VAL A 69 -2.81 -14.13 6.80
N GLU A 70 -2.03 -14.92 6.06
CA GLU A 70 -1.01 -15.82 6.60
C GLU A 70 0.31 -15.66 5.86
N THR A 71 1.45 -15.76 6.55
CA THR A 71 2.78 -15.73 5.94
C THR A 71 3.07 -16.99 5.14
N ALA A 72 2.55 -18.14 5.58
CA ALA A 72 2.68 -19.43 4.89
C ALA A 72 2.07 -19.43 3.49
N ASP A 73 1.13 -18.55 3.25
CA ASP A 73 0.52 -18.36 1.94
C ASP A 73 1.43 -17.70 0.90
N LEU A 74 2.48 -17.02 1.34
CA LEU A 74 3.37 -16.27 0.44
C LEU A 74 4.45 -17.18 -0.14
N THR A 75 4.59 -17.17 -1.45
CA THR A 75 5.75 -17.76 -2.10
C THR A 75 6.97 -16.87 -1.92
N LYS A 76 8.17 -17.46 -1.94
CA LYS A 76 9.44 -16.71 -1.92
C LYS A 76 9.46 -15.56 -2.92
N ARG A 77 8.95 -15.78 -4.14
CA ARG A 77 8.90 -14.77 -5.19
C ARG A 77 7.97 -13.59 -4.86
N GLU A 78 6.85 -13.86 -4.18
CA GLU A 78 5.93 -12.82 -3.72
C GLU A 78 6.55 -12.03 -2.57
N ILE A 79 7.22 -12.70 -1.63
CA ILE A 79 7.97 -12.05 -0.54
C ILE A 79 9.03 -11.12 -1.13
N GLU A 80 9.89 -11.62 -2.01
CA GLU A 80 10.94 -10.82 -2.65
C GLU A 80 10.37 -9.61 -3.39
N HIS A 81 9.24 -9.79 -4.08
CA HIS A 81 8.56 -8.71 -4.77
C HIS A 81 8.04 -7.64 -3.81
N ILE A 82 7.40 -8.04 -2.70
CA ILE A 82 6.92 -7.10 -1.68
C ILE A 82 8.09 -6.31 -1.08
N LEU A 83 9.19 -6.99 -0.75
CA LEU A 83 10.38 -6.34 -0.19
C LEU A 83 11.00 -5.33 -1.17
N ASP A 84 11.08 -5.66 -2.45
CA ASP A 84 11.64 -4.78 -3.48
C ASP A 84 10.74 -3.57 -3.79
N GLU A 85 9.42 -3.77 -3.82
CA GLU A 85 8.46 -2.66 -3.89
C GLU A 85 8.58 -1.75 -2.67
N SER A 86 8.67 -2.32 -1.45
CA SER A 86 8.77 -1.57 -0.20
C SER A 86 9.99 -0.67 -0.13
N LYS A 87 11.13 -1.08 -0.71
CA LYS A 87 12.36 -0.26 -0.79
C LYS A 87 12.12 1.11 -1.44
N LYS A 88 11.21 1.20 -2.41
CA LYS A 88 10.88 2.46 -3.10
C LYS A 88 10.29 3.50 -2.13
N TYR A 89 9.60 3.05 -1.08
CA TYR A 89 8.95 3.91 -0.09
C TYR A 89 9.87 4.36 1.04
N ILE A 90 11.04 3.71 1.25
CA ILE A 90 12.01 4.13 2.28
C ILE A 90 12.49 5.57 2.02
N THR A 91 12.88 5.86 0.77
CA THR A 91 13.33 7.21 0.38
C THR A 91 12.18 8.21 0.33
N PHE A 92 10.97 7.74 0.01
CA PHE A 92 9.77 8.55 -0.01
C PHE A 92 9.45 9.17 1.34
N ASN A 93 9.64 8.43 2.43
CA ASN A 93 9.39 8.90 3.79
C ASN A 93 10.30 10.07 4.23
N LYS A 94 11.44 10.28 3.55
CA LYS A 94 12.38 11.38 3.81
C LYS A 94 12.06 12.66 3.02
N ARG A 95 11.08 12.65 2.10
CA ARG A 95 10.72 13.79 1.28
C ARG A 95 9.99 14.87 2.10
N LYS A 96 10.06 16.12 1.65
CA LYS A 96 9.28 17.22 2.23
C LYS A 96 7.77 16.96 2.07
N ILE A 97 7.34 16.53 0.88
CA ILE A 97 5.95 16.11 0.60
C ILE A 97 5.90 14.59 0.66
N LYS A 98 5.20 14.06 1.64
CA LYS A 98 5.08 12.63 1.94
C LYS A 98 3.71 12.08 1.53
N LYS A 99 3.16 12.54 0.41
CA LYS A 99 1.89 12.10 -0.14
C LYS A 99 2.02 11.78 -1.62
N ILE A 100 1.45 10.67 -2.04
CA ILE A 100 1.30 10.24 -3.44
C ILE A 100 -0.11 9.69 -3.63
N ASN A 101 -0.62 9.75 -4.85
CA ASN A 101 -2.00 9.38 -5.15
C ASN A 101 -2.07 7.98 -5.82
N VAL A 102 -1.41 7.00 -5.21
CA VAL A 102 -1.41 5.61 -5.73
C VAL A 102 -2.73 4.91 -5.42
N LEU A 103 -3.33 5.24 -4.27
CA LEU A 103 -4.60 4.68 -3.78
C LEU A 103 -5.71 5.74 -3.74
N GLU A 104 -5.63 6.79 -4.57
CA GLU A 104 -6.68 7.82 -4.67
C GLU A 104 -8.02 7.19 -5.08
N GLY A 105 -9.08 7.49 -4.33
CA GLY A 105 -10.42 6.91 -4.52
C GLY A 105 -10.57 5.48 -3.97
N ARG A 106 -9.59 4.95 -3.23
CA ARG A 106 -9.69 3.69 -2.52
C ARG A 106 -10.07 3.91 -1.06
N THR A 107 -11.01 3.12 -0.56
CA THR A 107 -11.49 3.16 0.82
C THR A 107 -10.87 2.03 1.63
N ILE A 108 -10.21 2.38 2.73
CA ILE A 108 -9.55 1.43 3.64
C ILE A 108 -10.17 1.53 5.02
N PHE A 109 -10.54 0.40 5.60
CA PHE A 109 -11.00 0.31 6.98
C PHE A 109 -9.93 -0.30 7.87
N ASN A 110 -9.57 0.39 8.96
CA ASN A 110 -8.78 -0.15 10.06
C ASN A 110 -9.73 -0.70 11.13
N LEU A 111 -9.82 -2.01 11.23
CA LEU A 111 -10.69 -2.73 12.16
C LEU A 111 -9.84 -3.31 13.29
N PHE A 112 -9.77 -2.59 14.40
CA PHE A 112 -8.95 -2.97 15.55
C PHE A 112 -9.85 -3.35 16.73
N PHE A 113 -9.86 -4.65 17.04
CA PHE A 113 -10.62 -5.26 18.15
C PHE A 113 -9.79 -5.34 19.42
N GLU A 114 -8.50 -5.08 19.36
CA GLU A 114 -7.61 -4.94 20.51
C GLU A 114 -6.77 -3.66 20.42
N ASP A 115 -6.29 -3.19 21.56
CA ASP A 115 -5.47 -1.96 21.59
C ASP A 115 -4.12 -2.16 20.93
N SER A 116 -3.83 -1.31 19.96
CA SER A 116 -2.53 -1.29 19.30
C SER A 116 -2.25 0.07 18.67
N THR A 117 -1.72 0.99 19.45
CA THR A 117 -1.41 2.34 18.98
C THR A 117 -0.40 2.31 17.82
N ARG A 118 0.70 1.58 17.97
CA ARG A 118 1.75 1.53 16.93
C ARG A 118 1.25 0.97 15.62
N THR A 119 0.62 -0.21 15.63
CA THR A 119 0.17 -0.87 14.40
C THR A 119 -0.92 -0.07 13.72
N ARG A 120 -1.96 0.37 14.46
CA ARG A 120 -3.05 1.19 13.92
C ARG A 120 -2.51 2.46 13.26
N THR A 121 -1.66 3.21 13.98
CA THR A 121 -1.11 4.47 13.46
C THR A 121 -0.20 4.24 12.26
N SER A 122 0.56 3.14 12.20
CA SER A 122 1.42 2.85 11.05
C SER A 122 0.60 2.60 9.78
N PHE A 123 -0.48 1.82 9.86
CA PHE A 123 -1.40 1.63 8.73
C PHE A 123 -2.13 2.92 8.35
N GLU A 124 -2.56 3.71 9.33
CA GLU A 124 -3.19 5.00 9.09
C GLU A 124 -2.26 5.95 8.33
N VAL A 125 -1.02 6.07 8.77
CA VAL A 125 -0.02 6.91 8.09
C VAL A 125 0.26 6.39 6.69
N ALA A 126 0.36 5.08 6.50
CA ALA A 126 0.59 4.47 5.19
C ALA A 126 -0.56 4.77 4.22
N ALA A 127 -1.80 4.51 4.61
CA ALA A 127 -2.99 4.76 3.79
C ALA A 127 -3.09 6.25 3.39
N LYS A 128 -2.97 7.16 4.35
CA LYS A 128 -3.02 8.61 4.09
C LYS A 128 -1.89 9.09 3.18
N ARG A 129 -0.67 8.53 3.30
CA ARG A 129 0.45 8.86 2.43
C ARG A 129 0.28 8.33 1.02
N LEU A 130 -0.38 7.20 0.86
CA LEU A 130 -0.71 6.62 -0.45
C LEU A 130 -1.93 7.26 -1.12
N GLY A 131 -2.66 8.15 -0.40
CA GLY A 131 -3.80 8.90 -0.93
C GLY A 131 -5.14 8.21 -0.79
N ALA A 132 -5.24 7.15 0.03
CA ALA A 132 -6.50 6.48 0.30
C ALA A 132 -7.37 7.24 1.30
N ASP A 133 -8.67 7.02 1.22
CA ASP A 133 -9.64 7.40 2.24
C ASP A 133 -9.62 6.33 3.35
N LEU A 134 -9.26 6.75 4.57
CA LEU A 134 -9.13 5.84 5.70
C LEU A 134 -10.21 6.05 6.74
N ILE A 135 -10.84 4.96 7.16
CA ILE A 135 -11.82 4.91 8.24
C ILE A 135 -11.27 4.03 9.36
N ASN A 136 -11.08 4.62 10.55
CA ASN A 136 -10.72 3.85 11.75
C ASN A 136 -11.99 3.44 12.49
N VAL A 137 -12.18 2.16 12.70
CA VAL A 137 -13.27 1.59 13.51
C VAL A 137 -12.66 1.02 14.79
N VAL A 138 -13.02 1.63 15.91
CA VAL A 138 -12.70 1.09 17.25
C VAL A 138 -13.88 0.26 17.72
N VAL A 139 -13.70 -1.04 17.72
CA VAL A 139 -14.84 -1.97 17.92
C VAL A 139 -15.16 -2.19 19.41
N LYS A 140 -14.27 -1.79 20.33
CA LYS A 140 -14.50 -1.94 21.79
C LYS A 140 -15.78 -1.27 22.30
N ASP A 141 -16.22 -0.20 21.65
CA ASP A 141 -17.38 0.61 22.07
C ASP A 141 -18.58 0.52 21.11
N SER A 142 -18.53 -0.37 20.13
CA SER A 142 -19.54 -0.47 19.09
C SER A 142 -20.50 -1.64 19.33
N SER A 143 -21.38 -1.87 18.35
CA SER A 143 -22.54 -2.76 18.33
C SER A 143 -22.34 -4.19 18.87
N ILE A 144 -21.10 -4.71 18.95
CA ILE A 144 -20.79 -6.04 19.52
C ILE A 144 -21.22 -6.12 20.99
N ASN A 145 -21.13 -5.02 21.75
CA ASN A 145 -21.65 -4.93 23.11
C ASN A 145 -23.19 -4.98 23.18
N LYS A 146 -23.87 -4.88 22.02
CA LYS A 146 -25.35 -4.93 21.90
C LYS A 146 -25.87 -6.26 21.37
N GLY A 147 -25.03 -7.31 21.30
CA GLY A 147 -25.40 -8.64 20.84
C GLY A 147 -25.25 -8.89 19.33
N GLU A 148 -24.65 -7.98 18.58
CA GLU A 148 -24.29 -8.22 17.19
C GLU A 148 -23.09 -9.20 17.11
N THR A 149 -23.14 -10.11 16.14
CA THR A 149 -22.02 -10.99 15.86
C THR A 149 -20.94 -10.29 15.05
N LEU A 150 -19.71 -10.80 15.07
CA LEU A 150 -18.65 -10.33 14.19
C LEU A 150 -19.08 -10.36 12.72
N LEU A 151 -19.80 -11.40 12.30
CA LEU A 151 -20.27 -11.58 10.93
C LEU A 151 -21.29 -10.49 10.52
N ASP A 152 -22.19 -10.09 11.43
CA ASP A 152 -23.13 -8.99 11.17
C ASP A 152 -22.39 -7.67 10.96
N THR A 153 -21.39 -7.41 11.81
CA THR A 153 -20.53 -6.23 11.65
C THR A 153 -19.77 -6.26 10.32
N MET A 154 -19.23 -7.42 9.92
CA MET A 154 -18.52 -7.55 8.63
C MET A 154 -19.46 -7.41 7.44
N THR A 155 -20.68 -7.93 7.51
CA THR A 155 -21.70 -7.77 6.47
C THR A 155 -22.05 -6.29 6.29
N THR A 156 -22.21 -5.57 7.40
CA THR A 156 -22.49 -4.13 7.38
C THR A 156 -21.34 -3.34 6.76
N ILE A 157 -20.09 -3.65 7.14
CA ILE A 157 -18.91 -2.99 6.56
C ILE A 157 -18.75 -3.33 5.08
N ASN A 158 -18.97 -4.59 4.68
CA ASN A 158 -18.89 -5.02 3.29
C ASN A 158 -19.90 -4.30 2.40
N SER A 159 -21.09 -3.99 2.92
CA SER A 159 -22.11 -3.23 2.19
C SER A 159 -21.69 -1.79 1.85
N MET A 160 -20.67 -1.26 2.54
CA MET A 160 -20.07 0.05 2.26
C MET A 160 -19.02 -0.01 1.14
N ASN A 161 -18.79 -1.19 0.53
CA ASN A 161 -17.87 -1.43 -0.58
C ASN A 161 -16.42 -0.97 -0.29
N PRO A 162 -15.78 -1.40 0.79
CA PRO A 162 -14.38 -1.09 1.03
C PRO A 162 -13.47 -1.79 0.02
N ASP A 163 -12.32 -1.18 -0.29
CA ASP A 163 -11.29 -1.83 -1.11
C ASP A 163 -10.37 -2.70 -0.25
N VAL A 164 -10.09 -2.27 0.99
CA VAL A 164 -9.19 -2.98 1.91
C VAL A 164 -9.70 -2.94 3.34
N LEU A 165 -9.65 -4.09 4.02
CA LEU A 165 -9.85 -4.22 5.45
C LEU A 165 -8.53 -4.59 6.12
N ILE A 166 -8.09 -3.79 7.07
CA ILE A 166 -6.93 -4.06 7.92
C ILE A 166 -7.46 -4.53 9.26
N VAL A 167 -7.24 -5.81 9.57
CA VAL A 167 -7.89 -6.48 10.71
C VAL A 167 -6.85 -6.82 11.77
N ARG A 168 -7.13 -6.43 13.01
CA ARG A 168 -6.40 -6.87 14.19
C ARG A 168 -7.38 -7.39 15.24
N HIS A 169 -7.20 -8.64 15.68
CA HIS A 169 -8.14 -9.32 16.57
C HIS A 169 -7.41 -10.14 17.66
N PRO A 170 -7.96 -10.26 18.89
CA PRO A 170 -7.36 -11.09 19.92
C PRO A 170 -7.53 -12.60 19.66
N GLU A 171 -8.50 -13.02 18.87
CA GLU A 171 -8.73 -14.42 18.52
C GLU A 171 -7.96 -14.82 17.27
N GLU A 172 -7.38 -16.02 17.29
CA GLU A 172 -6.63 -16.61 16.17
C GLU A 172 -7.51 -16.97 14.98
N GLY A 173 -7.00 -16.75 13.75
CA GLY A 173 -7.68 -17.14 12.51
C GLY A 173 -8.84 -16.26 12.09
N ILE A 174 -9.18 -15.21 12.85
CA ILE A 174 -10.30 -14.30 12.51
C ILE A 174 -10.07 -13.57 11.19
N SER A 175 -8.84 -13.14 10.92
CA SER A 175 -8.53 -12.45 9.64
C SER A 175 -8.84 -13.34 8.43
N LYS A 176 -8.63 -14.65 8.55
CA LYS A 176 -8.96 -15.63 7.52
C LYS A 176 -10.48 -15.79 7.37
N LYS A 177 -11.19 -16.00 8.48
CA LYS A 177 -12.66 -16.08 8.47
C LYS A 177 -13.29 -14.85 7.82
N ILE A 178 -12.80 -13.65 8.15
CA ILE A 178 -13.27 -12.40 7.52
C ILE A 178 -12.97 -12.41 6.01
N SER A 179 -11.80 -12.86 5.58
CA SER A 179 -11.43 -12.87 4.16
C SER A 179 -12.34 -13.78 3.30
N GLU A 180 -12.98 -14.76 3.93
CA GLU A 180 -13.94 -15.67 3.26
C GLU A 180 -15.36 -15.07 3.15
N THR A 181 -15.64 -13.96 3.85
CA THR A 181 -16.98 -13.37 3.95
C THR A 181 -17.12 -12.00 3.30
N VAL A 182 -16.00 -11.39 2.87
CA VAL A 182 -15.99 -10.03 2.29
C VAL A 182 -15.37 -10.00 0.91
N ASP A 183 -15.79 -9.03 0.09
CA ASP A 183 -15.23 -8.81 -1.25
C ASP A 183 -13.90 -8.01 -1.20
N ALA A 184 -13.68 -7.27 -0.12
CA ALA A 184 -12.50 -6.45 0.09
C ALA A 184 -11.23 -7.27 0.28
N SER A 185 -10.08 -6.72 -0.08
CA SER A 185 -8.79 -7.30 0.30
C SER A 185 -8.58 -7.23 1.82
N VAL A 186 -8.26 -8.35 2.45
CA VAL A 186 -8.00 -8.41 3.90
C VAL A 186 -6.51 -8.48 4.18
N ILE A 187 -6.06 -7.63 5.10
CA ILE A 187 -4.68 -7.61 5.62
C ILE A 187 -4.74 -7.91 7.12
N ASN A 188 -4.07 -9.00 7.52
CA ASN A 188 -3.90 -9.36 8.93
C ASN A 188 -2.85 -8.44 9.59
N ALA A 189 -3.30 -7.63 10.55
CA ALA A 189 -2.47 -6.74 11.37
C ALA A 189 -2.15 -7.35 12.75
N GLY A 190 -2.31 -8.65 12.89
CA GLY A 190 -2.09 -9.47 14.08
C GLY A 190 -3.36 -10.08 14.60
N ASP A 191 -3.41 -11.41 14.69
CA ASP A 191 -4.53 -12.17 15.23
C ASP A 191 -4.06 -13.15 16.33
N GLY A 192 -4.54 -12.96 17.54
CA GLY A 192 -4.19 -13.77 18.69
C GLY A 192 -2.68 -13.98 18.87
N SER A 193 -2.27 -15.21 19.10
CA SER A 193 -0.87 -15.66 19.08
C SER A 193 -0.48 -16.30 17.72
N HIS A 194 -1.36 -16.22 16.71
CA HIS A 194 -1.24 -16.91 15.43
C HIS A 194 -0.22 -16.24 14.51
N GLU A 195 -0.57 -15.12 13.85
CA GLU A 195 0.31 -14.48 12.87
C GLU A 195 0.26 -12.94 12.84
N HIS A 196 1.33 -12.34 12.33
CA HIS A 196 1.41 -10.92 11.99
C HIS A 196 2.24 -10.72 10.70
N PRO A 197 1.68 -11.05 9.54
CA PRO A 197 2.42 -11.12 8.27
C PRO A 197 3.16 -9.82 7.92
N THR A 198 2.51 -8.68 8.13
CA THR A 198 3.13 -7.38 7.80
C THR A 198 4.31 -7.05 8.71
N GLN A 199 4.34 -7.54 9.95
CA GLN A 199 5.49 -7.39 10.85
C GLN A 199 6.65 -8.25 10.38
N ALA A 200 6.41 -9.51 10.02
CA ALA A 200 7.46 -10.39 9.51
C ALA A 200 8.06 -9.87 8.19
N LEU A 201 7.23 -9.33 7.29
CA LEU A 201 7.72 -8.66 6.07
C LEU A 201 8.58 -7.43 6.39
N LEU A 202 8.22 -6.64 7.41
CA LEU A 202 9.00 -5.50 7.87
C LEU A 202 10.35 -5.93 8.45
N ASP A 203 10.37 -6.99 9.25
CA ASP A 203 11.58 -7.57 9.83
C ASP A 203 12.48 -8.11 8.72
N ALA A 204 11.92 -8.87 7.76
CA ALA A 204 12.63 -9.35 6.58
C ALA A 204 13.22 -8.20 5.74
N LEU A 205 12.47 -7.10 5.55
CA LEU A 205 12.99 -5.91 4.85
C LEU A 205 14.17 -5.28 5.61
N THR A 206 14.08 -5.21 6.93
CA THR A 206 15.14 -4.68 7.79
C THR A 206 16.42 -5.52 7.68
N ILE A 207 16.27 -6.85 7.71
CA ILE A 207 17.38 -7.80 7.50
C ILE A 207 17.96 -7.63 6.09
N LYS A 208 17.11 -7.61 5.05
CA LYS A 208 17.54 -7.43 3.65
C LYS A 208 18.30 -6.12 3.41
N ASN A 209 17.95 -5.06 4.13
CA ASN A 209 18.67 -3.79 4.03
C ASN A 209 20.04 -3.81 4.72
N LYS A 210 20.24 -4.70 5.68
CA LYS A 210 21.51 -4.86 6.40
C LYS A 210 22.43 -5.90 5.75
N PHE A 211 21.83 -6.98 5.24
CA PHE A 211 22.54 -8.13 4.68
C PHE A 211 22.00 -8.43 3.28
N GLU A 212 22.91 -8.50 2.30
CA GLU A 212 22.51 -8.71 0.89
C GLU A 212 21.94 -10.11 0.62
N ASN A 213 22.37 -11.10 1.40
CA ASN A 213 22.02 -12.50 1.19
C ASN A 213 21.52 -13.18 2.47
N PHE A 214 20.27 -13.66 2.42
CA PHE A 214 19.66 -14.39 3.53
C PHE A 214 20.21 -15.80 3.74
N SER A 215 20.64 -16.49 2.68
CA SER A 215 20.97 -17.93 2.71
C SER A 215 22.14 -18.29 3.62
N LYS A 216 22.96 -17.31 4.06
CA LYS A 216 24.10 -17.51 4.95
C LYS A 216 23.84 -17.00 6.37
N LEU A 217 22.67 -16.46 6.63
CA LEU A 217 22.37 -15.91 7.95
C LEU A 217 21.93 -17.01 8.91
N LYS A 218 22.41 -16.89 10.14
CA LYS A 218 21.86 -17.62 11.29
C LYS A 218 21.12 -16.60 12.14
N ILE A 219 19.81 -16.83 12.30
CA ILE A 219 18.92 -15.91 13.01
C ILE A 219 18.46 -16.60 14.28
N ALA A 220 18.67 -15.96 15.43
CA ALA A 220 18.15 -16.42 16.71
C ALA A 220 16.96 -15.56 17.12
N ILE A 221 15.85 -16.19 17.48
CA ILE A 221 14.66 -15.53 18.04
C ILE A 221 14.61 -15.92 19.51
N CYS A 222 14.68 -14.94 20.40
CA CYS A 222 14.73 -15.13 21.84
C CYS A 222 13.50 -14.48 22.50
N GLY A 223 12.88 -15.16 23.45
CA GLY A 223 11.74 -14.69 24.22
C GLY A 223 10.64 -15.74 24.34
N ASP A 224 9.41 -15.31 24.56
CA ASP A 224 8.25 -16.19 24.60
C ASP A 224 7.82 -16.57 23.17
N ILE A 225 8.46 -17.63 22.63
CA ILE A 225 8.21 -18.08 21.25
C ILE A 225 6.82 -18.68 21.10
N LEU A 226 6.32 -19.35 22.13
CA LEU A 226 5.05 -20.06 22.09
C LEU A 226 3.85 -19.13 21.86
N HIS A 227 3.85 -17.96 22.52
CA HIS A 227 2.74 -17.02 22.47
C HIS A 227 3.02 -15.80 21.55
N SER A 228 4.15 -15.81 20.84
CA SER A 228 4.51 -14.69 19.97
C SER A 228 4.10 -14.92 18.52
N ARG A 229 3.03 -14.26 18.09
CA ARG A 229 2.62 -14.21 16.67
C ARG A 229 3.72 -13.72 15.75
N VAL A 230 4.57 -12.79 16.24
CA VAL A 230 5.69 -12.25 15.45
C VAL A 230 6.78 -13.29 15.27
N ALA A 231 7.10 -14.06 16.32
CA ALA A 231 8.08 -15.15 16.23
C ALA A 231 7.60 -16.21 15.22
N ARG A 232 6.33 -16.62 15.27
CA ARG A 232 5.75 -17.59 14.32
C ARG A 232 5.86 -17.11 12.88
N SER A 233 5.39 -15.90 12.59
CA SER A 233 5.46 -15.34 11.24
C SER A 233 6.90 -15.16 10.75
N ASN A 234 7.83 -14.78 11.64
CA ASN A 234 9.25 -14.67 11.28
C ASN A 234 9.89 -16.02 11.00
N ILE A 235 9.56 -17.08 11.76
CA ILE A 235 10.04 -18.44 11.48
C ILE A 235 9.62 -18.88 10.09
N ILE A 236 8.37 -18.63 9.71
CA ILE A 236 7.83 -19.03 8.38
C ILE A 236 8.52 -18.24 7.25
N ILE A 237 8.65 -16.91 7.40
CA ILE A 237 9.12 -16.06 6.30
C ILE A 237 10.63 -16.10 6.10
N LEU A 238 11.39 -16.50 7.13
CA LEU A 238 12.86 -16.51 7.13
C LEU A 238 13.46 -17.91 6.94
N SER A 239 12.62 -18.96 6.93
CA SER A 239 13.02 -20.33 6.60
C SER A 239 12.87 -20.60 5.11
#